data_78dca4c62f7a778b0427c640b8201f00
#
_entry.id   78dca4c62f7a778b0427c640b8201f00
#
_cell.length_a   1.000
_cell.length_b   1.000
_cell.length_c   1.000
_cell.angle_alpha   90.00
_cell.angle_beta   90.00
_cell.angle_gamma   90.00
#
_symmetry.space_group_name_H-M   'P 1'
#
loop_
_entity.id
_entity.type
_entity.pdbx_description
1 polymer ?
#
loop_
_entity_poly.entity_id
_entity_poly.type
_entity_poly.pdbx_seq_one_letter_code
_entity_poly.pdbx_strand_id
1 'polypeptide(L)'
;MTRRAPTAWPRSARVASGWVAFFALLLVVWLGTPAIAPIVLTLGIVGILEYAAMLRLRGLLVHRTTLLVFAVLVLPSALGWGDAGGPLRLLAPGREALLVAFALALFVLALRRPHQESLTTVAHTLLGLVWIPLFLSYALDVRALDVVGHGAALLVVLSVVAADVGGYVAGRAWGRRPMAPRLSPDKSVEGAIGGLVLAAATAPVAMTILEARGAVAPLHGAGAVAFGVAVAAAAQLGDLAESLFKRWVGVKDTGLFLPGHGGVLDRIDSHLFGIPAGYLLLRLLGLA
;
A
#
# COMPACT_ATOMS: atom_id res chain seq x y z
N MET A 1 18.85 6.63 -33.32
CA MET A 1 18.41 7.73 -32.44
C MET A 1 18.67 7.32 -31.00
N THR A 2 19.77 7.76 -30.42
CA THR A 2 20.16 7.49 -29.04
C THR A 2 19.28 8.36 -28.12
N ARG A 3 18.30 7.73 -27.44
CA ARG A 3 17.57 8.40 -26.37
C ARG A 3 18.56 8.72 -25.25
N ARG A 4 18.84 10.01 -25.05
CA ARG A 4 19.57 10.51 -23.87
C ARG A 4 18.81 10.00 -22.62
N ALA A 5 19.51 9.29 -21.75
CA ALA A 5 18.97 8.95 -20.43
C ALA A 5 18.57 10.26 -19.72
N PRO A 6 17.38 10.32 -19.07
CA PRO A 6 16.98 11.51 -18.34
C PRO A 6 18.05 11.82 -17.29
N THR A 7 18.48 13.09 -17.23
CA THR A 7 19.47 13.59 -16.28
C THR A 7 19.05 13.24 -14.86
N ALA A 8 19.85 12.42 -14.19
CA ALA A 8 19.56 12.04 -12.80
C ALA A 8 19.52 13.30 -11.93
N TRP A 9 18.43 13.52 -11.24
CA TRP A 9 18.28 14.63 -10.29
C TRP A 9 19.39 14.60 -9.25
N PRO A 10 19.90 15.77 -8.80
CA PRO A 10 20.91 15.83 -7.75
C PRO A 10 20.41 15.16 -6.46
N ARG A 11 21.33 14.56 -5.69
CA ARG A 11 20.98 13.83 -4.44
C ARG A 11 20.18 14.71 -3.46
N SER A 12 20.49 16.00 -3.37
CA SER A 12 19.77 16.97 -2.53
C SER A 12 18.29 17.11 -2.94
N ALA A 13 18.00 17.15 -4.22
CA ALA A 13 16.62 17.26 -4.72
C ALA A 13 15.80 15.98 -4.43
N ARG A 14 16.42 14.81 -4.47
CA ARG A 14 15.76 13.53 -4.11
C ARG A 14 15.45 13.45 -2.62
N VAL A 15 16.37 13.92 -1.76
CA VAL A 15 16.14 13.98 -0.31
C VAL A 15 15.05 15.00 0.02
N ALA A 16 15.11 16.19 -0.58
CA ALA A 16 14.09 17.22 -0.37
C ALA A 16 12.69 16.76 -0.80
N SER A 17 12.56 16.11 -1.97
CA SER A 17 11.27 15.58 -2.42
C SER A 17 10.73 14.46 -1.51
N GLY A 18 11.61 13.64 -0.92
CA GLY A 18 11.22 12.64 0.09
C GLY A 18 10.63 13.28 1.35
N TRP A 19 11.26 14.33 1.87
CA TRP A 19 10.72 15.07 3.01
C TRP A 19 9.40 15.78 2.69
N VAL A 20 9.28 16.40 1.51
CA VAL A 20 8.02 17.02 1.07
C VAL A 20 6.91 15.97 0.98
N ALA A 21 7.17 14.82 0.39
CA ALA A 21 6.19 13.73 0.31
C ALA A 21 5.79 13.21 1.70
N PHE A 22 6.75 13.07 2.62
CA PHE A 22 6.50 12.64 3.99
C PHE A 22 5.60 13.63 4.74
N PHE A 23 5.94 14.93 4.73
CA PHE A 23 5.13 15.94 5.40
C PHE A 23 3.76 16.11 4.73
N ALA A 24 3.66 16.00 3.41
CA ALA A 24 2.39 15.99 2.70
C ALA A 24 1.51 14.81 3.13
N LEU A 25 2.09 13.61 3.28
CA LEU A 25 1.38 12.44 3.78
C LEU A 25 0.84 12.66 5.19
N LEU A 26 1.67 13.16 6.11
CA LEU A 26 1.24 13.48 7.47
C LEU A 26 0.12 14.54 7.50
N LEU A 27 0.25 15.58 6.69
CA LEU A 27 -0.78 16.61 6.56
C LEU A 27 -2.11 16.02 6.05
N VAL A 28 -2.06 15.17 5.04
CA VAL A 28 -3.24 14.51 4.47
C VAL A 28 -3.93 13.62 5.50
N VAL A 29 -3.15 12.85 6.28
CA VAL A 29 -3.68 12.03 7.39
C VAL A 29 -4.34 12.94 8.44
N TRP A 30 -3.76 14.09 8.73
CA TRP A 30 -4.29 15.05 9.71
C TRP A 30 -5.57 15.73 9.21
N LEU A 31 -5.65 16.12 7.93
CA LEU A 31 -6.82 16.75 7.31
C LEU A 31 -8.07 15.85 7.28
N GLY A 32 -7.88 14.55 7.39
CA GLY A 32 -8.96 13.60 7.59
C GLY A 32 -9.49 12.94 6.32
N THR A 33 -10.56 12.18 6.49
CA THR A 33 -11.15 11.33 5.45
C THR A 33 -11.48 12.08 4.15
N PRO A 34 -12.03 13.31 4.16
CA PRO A 34 -12.31 14.05 2.92
C PRO A 34 -11.06 14.35 2.08
N ALA A 35 -9.89 14.49 2.72
CA ALA A 35 -8.63 14.72 2.02
C ALA A 35 -7.96 13.41 1.56
N ILE A 36 -8.03 12.36 2.39
CA ILE A 36 -7.43 11.06 2.10
C ILE A 36 -8.14 10.34 0.95
N ALA A 37 -9.48 10.34 0.94
CA ALA A 37 -10.25 9.55 -0.01
C ALA A 37 -9.93 9.85 -1.49
N PRO A 38 -9.90 11.10 -1.97
CA PRO A 38 -9.55 11.39 -3.36
C PRO A 38 -8.08 11.03 -3.68
N ILE A 39 -7.17 11.16 -2.72
CA ILE A 39 -5.77 10.79 -2.89
C ILE A 39 -5.64 9.28 -3.04
N VAL A 40 -6.25 8.50 -2.15
CA VAL A 40 -6.24 7.04 -2.20
C VAL A 40 -6.88 6.53 -3.49
N LEU A 41 -7.98 7.15 -3.94
CA LEU A 41 -8.60 6.82 -5.22
C LEU A 41 -7.65 7.12 -6.40
N THR A 42 -6.99 8.27 -6.40
CA THR A 42 -6.04 8.65 -7.44
C THR A 42 -4.85 7.69 -7.48
N LEU A 43 -4.26 7.36 -6.32
CA LEU A 43 -3.18 6.38 -6.20
C LEU A 43 -3.61 4.99 -6.70
N GLY A 44 -4.83 4.58 -6.36
CA GLY A 44 -5.41 3.32 -6.83
C GLY A 44 -5.58 3.29 -8.35
N ILE A 45 -6.14 4.34 -8.95
CA ILE A 45 -6.32 4.45 -10.40
C ILE A 45 -4.97 4.41 -11.11
N VAL A 46 -4.01 5.24 -10.69
CA VAL A 46 -2.69 5.29 -11.32
C VAL A 46 -1.96 3.96 -11.14
N GLY A 47 -1.99 3.37 -9.93
CA GLY A 47 -1.40 2.06 -9.67
C GLY A 47 -1.98 0.94 -10.56
N ILE A 48 -3.31 0.93 -10.78
CA ILE A 48 -3.97 0.00 -11.71
C ILE A 48 -3.47 0.22 -13.14
N LEU A 49 -3.30 1.47 -13.56
CA LEU A 49 -2.81 1.78 -14.90
C LEU A 49 -1.37 1.31 -15.11
N GLU A 50 -0.49 1.50 -14.11
CA GLU A 50 0.89 1.02 -14.12
C GLU A 50 0.94 -0.51 -14.11
N TYR A 51 0.16 -1.16 -13.24
CA TYR A 51 0.02 -2.62 -13.19
C TYR A 51 -0.39 -3.21 -14.55
N ALA A 52 -1.45 -2.66 -15.16
CA ALA A 52 -1.93 -3.11 -16.45
C ALA A 52 -0.91 -2.84 -17.58
N ALA A 53 -0.16 -1.74 -17.49
CA ALA A 53 0.90 -1.42 -18.45
C ALA A 53 2.06 -2.42 -18.35
N MET A 54 2.48 -2.78 -17.13
CA MET A 54 3.53 -3.77 -16.92
C MET A 54 3.15 -5.14 -17.47
N LEU A 55 1.92 -5.63 -17.19
CA LEU A 55 1.47 -6.93 -17.71
C LEU A 55 1.45 -6.96 -19.24
N ARG A 56 1.08 -5.85 -19.90
CA ARG A 56 1.13 -5.75 -21.36
C ARG A 56 2.54 -5.92 -21.93
N LEU A 57 3.58 -5.52 -21.22
CA LEU A 57 4.98 -5.76 -21.65
C LEU A 57 5.30 -7.25 -21.78
N ARG A 58 4.60 -8.09 -21.02
CA ARG A 58 4.65 -9.56 -21.11
C ARG A 58 3.65 -10.17 -22.10
N GLY A 59 2.86 -9.35 -22.80
CA GLY A 59 1.76 -9.83 -23.63
C GLY A 59 0.57 -10.38 -22.84
N LEU A 60 0.51 -10.09 -21.52
CA LEU A 60 -0.57 -10.53 -20.64
C LEU A 60 -1.68 -9.49 -20.58
N LEU A 61 -2.91 -9.98 -20.52
CA LEU A 61 -4.10 -9.14 -20.47
C LEU A 61 -4.67 -9.10 -19.05
N VAL A 62 -5.32 -8.00 -18.75
CA VAL A 62 -6.18 -7.82 -17.56
C VAL A 62 -7.44 -7.08 -17.95
N HIS A 63 -8.52 -7.32 -17.23
CA HIS A 63 -9.77 -6.55 -17.35
C HIS A 63 -9.61 -5.19 -16.66
N ARG A 64 -8.94 -4.25 -17.36
CA ARG A 64 -8.64 -2.93 -16.83
C ARG A 64 -9.89 -2.18 -16.37
N THR A 65 -10.97 -2.25 -17.14
CA THR A 65 -12.26 -1.62 -16.77
C THR A 65 -12.80 -2.21 -15.47
N THR A 66 -12.73 -3.52 -15.30
CA THR A 66 -13.15 -4.21 -14.07
C THR A 66 -12.34 -3.72 -12.86
N LEU A 67 -11.01 -3.60 -13.01
CA LEU A 67 -10.14 -3.06 -11.96
C LEU A 67 -10.52 -1.63 -11.56
N LEU A 68 -10.75 -0.76 -12.53
CA LEU A 68 -11.11 0.64 -12.30
C LEU A 68 -12.50 0.77 -11.65
N VAL A 69 -13.49 0.02 -12.14
CA VAL A 69 -14.84 0.03 -11.55
C VAL A 69 -14.81 -0.50 -10.13
N PHE A 70 -14.06 -1.59 -9.86
CA PHE A 70 -13.87 -2.10 -8.50
C PHE A 70 -13.23 -1.05 -7.58
N ALA A 71 -12.19 -0.35 -8.03
CA ALA A 71 -11.55 0.70 -7.23
C ALA A 71 -12.52 1.82 -6.86
N VAL A 72 -13.35 2.27 -7.81
CA VAL A 72 -14.37 3.31 -7.58
C VAL A 72 -15.45 2.85 -6.59
N LEU A 73 -15.77 1.56 -6.55
CA LEU A 73 -16.81 1.03 -5.66
C LEU A 73 -16.26 0.62 -4.28
N VAL A 74 -15.05 0.03 -4.22
CA VAL A 74 -14.50 -0.48 -2.96
C VAL A 74 -14.02 0.65 -2.04
N LEU A 75 -13.53 1.75 -2.59
CA LEU A 75 -13.05 2.86 -1.76
C LEU A 75 -14.18 3.57 -1.00
N PRO A 76 -15.31 3.96 -1.62
CA PRO A 76 -16.45 4.48 -0.87
C PRO A 76 -17.05 3.49 0.13
N SER A 77 -17.00 2.18 -0.14
CA SER A 77 -17.52 1.17 0.80
C SER A 77 -16.77 1.18 2.15
N ALA A 78 -15.51 1.59 2.17
CA ALA A 78 -14.72 1.77 3.37
C ALA A 78 -15.07 3.06 4.16
N LEU A 79 -15.85 3.98 3.58
CA LEU A 79 -16.30 5.22 4.23
C LEU A 79 -17.60 5.06 5.03
N GLY A 80 -18.06 3.83 5.30
CA GLY A 80 -19.29 3.59 6.05
C GLY A 80 -20.57 4.00 5.31
N TRP A 81 -20.52 4.20 3.99
CA TRP A 81 -21.75 4.51 3.23
C TRP A 81 -22.81 3.40 3.33
N GLY A 82 -22.41 2.19 3.73
CA GLY A 82 -23.32 1.09 4.03
C GLY A 82 -24.10 1.25 5.34
N ASP A 83 -23.63 2.10 6.26
CA ASP A 83 -24.24 2.34 7.56
C ASP A 83 -25.22 3.53 7.54
N ALA A 84 -25.16 4.37 6.51
CA ALA A 84 -26.18 5.38 6.25
C ALA A 84 -27.52 4.70 5.94
N GLY A 85 -28.43 4.68 6.90
CA GLY A 85 -29.75 4.06 6.76
C GLY A 85 -30.47 4.58 5.52
N GLY A 86 -30.99 3.67 4.68
CA GLY A 86 -31.74 4.02 3.49
C GLY A 86 -31.44 3.11 2.28
N PRO A 87 -32.05 3.37 1.11
CA PRO A 87 -31.87 2.56 -0.09
C PRO A 87 -30.44 2.52 -0.63
N LEU A 88 -29.58 3.48 -0.21
CA LEU A 88 -28.15 3.50 -0.52
C LEU A 88 -27.37 2.33 0.10
N ARG A 89 -27.88 1.72 1.17
CA ARG A 89 -27.29 0.53 1.80
C ARG A 89 -27.23 -0.68 0.85
N LEU A 90 -28.21 -0.79 -0.06
CA LEU A 90 -28.24 -1.84 -1.10
C LEU A 90 -27.23 -1.55 -2.23
N LEU A 91 -26.83 -0.28 -2.42
CA LEU A 91 -25.89 0.15 -3.45
C LEU A 91 -24.43 0.24 -2.95
N ALA A 92 -24.21 0.12 -1.64
CA ALA A 92 -22.89 0.06 -1.03
C ALA A 92 -22.66 -1.30 -0.32
N PRO A 93 -22.59 -2.41 -1.06
CA PRO A 93 -22.25 -3.70 -0.49
C PRO A 93 -20.88 -3.61 0.18
N GLY A 94 -20.70 -4.36 1.28
CA GLY A 94 -19.39 -4.47 1.92
C GLY A 94 -18.31 -4.94 0.91
N ARG A 95 -17.06 -4.60 1.19
CA ARG A 95 -15.95 -4.91 0.26
C ARG A 95 -15.83 -6.40 -0.06
N GLU A 96 -16.19 -7.28 0.88
CA GLU A 96 -16.19 -8.73 0.70
C GLU A 96 -17.22 -9.14 -0.36
N ALA A 97 -18.40 -8.58 -0.30
CA ALA A 97 -19.46 -8.83 -1.29
C ALA A 97 -19.07 -8.29 -2.67
N LEU A 98 -18.43 -7.11 -2.73
CA LEU A 98 -17.88 -6.58 -3.97
C LEU A 98 -16.80 -7.50 -4.54
N LEU A 99 -15.85 -7.96 -3.72
CA LEU A 99 -14.80 -8.87 -4.18
C LEU A 99 -15.37 -10.15 -4.75
N VAL A 100 -16.34 -10.77 -4.04
CA VAL A 100 -17.02 -11.98 -4.51
C VAL A 100 -17.79 -11.72 -5.82
N ALA A 101 -18.55 -10.62 -5.89
CA ALA A 101 -19.32 -10.28 -7.09
C ALA A 101 -18.42 -10.06 -8.33
N PHE A 102 -17.30 -9.34 -8.15
CA PHE A 102 -16.34 -9.13 -9.24
C PHE A 102 -15.60 -10.41 -9.63
N ALA A 103 -15.24 -11.27 -8.66
CA ALA A 103 -14.66 -12.57 -8.95
C ALA A 103 -15.62 -13.43 -9.78
N LEU A 104 -16.89 -13.53 -9.37
CA LEU A 104 -17.92 -14.26 -10.12
C LEU A 104 -18.11 -13.67 -11.52
N ALA A 105 -18.18 -12.34 -11.64
CA ALA A 105 -18.30 -11.67 -12.93
C ALA A 105 -17.14 -12.00 -13.88
N LEU A 106 -15.90 -12.05 -13.37
CA LEU A 106 -14.73 -12.42 -14.16
C LEU A 106 -14.81 -13.86 -14.66
N PHE A 107 -15.25 -14.81 -13.83
CA PHE A 107 -15.49 -16.19 -14.28
C PHE A 107 -16.60 -16.28 -15.32
N VAL A 108 -17.71 -15.55 -15.13
CA VAL A 108 -18.79 -15.50 -16.14
C VAL A 108 -18.30 -14.93 -17.47
N LEU A 109 -17.46 -13.87 -17.43
CA LEU A 109 -16.86 -13.31 -18.64
C LEU A 109 -15.93 -14.32 -19.33
N ALA A 110 -15.09 -15.02 -18.57
CA ALA A 110 -14.21 -16.05 -19.11
C ALA A 110 -14.98 -17.21 -19.74
N LEU A 111 -16.08 -17.67 -19.12
CA LEU A 111 -16.94 -18.72 -19.65
C LEU A 111 -17.67 -18.30 -20.93
N ARG A 112 -18.08 -17.03 -21.05
CA ARG A 112 -18.74 -16.51 -22.26
C ARG A 112 -17.79 -16.36 -23.45
N ARG A 113 -16.47 -16.22 -23.21
CA ARG A 113 -15.47 -15.99 -24.25
C ARG A 113 -14.22 -16.87 -24.03
N PRO A 114 -14.38 -18.21 -24.02
CA PRO A 114 -13.31 -19.13 -23.60
C PRO A 114 -12.07 -19.07 -24.51
N HIS A 115 -12.18 -18.58 -25.74
CA HIS A 115 -11.05 -18.41 -26.65
C HIS A 115 -10.34 -17.06 -26.54
N GLN A 116 -10.98 -16.06 -25.93
CA GLN A 116 -10.43 -14.71 -25.76
C GLN A 116 -9.97 -14.45 -24.33
N GLU A 117 -10.61 -15.12 -23.36
CA GLU A 117 -10.35 -14.96 -21.94
C GLU A 117 -9.71 -16.23 -21.39
N SER A 118 -8.53 -16.13 -20.87
CA SER A 118 -7.84 -17.24 -20.22
C SER A 118 -7.94 -17.14 -18.70
N LEU A 119 -7.80 -18.26 -18.00
CA LEU A 119 -7.66 -18.25 -16.54
C LEU A 119 -6.50 -17.34 -16.07
N THR A 120 -5.48 -17.19 -16.89
CA THR A 120 -4.37 -16.27 -16.65
C THR A 120 -4.85 -14.82 -16.55
N THR A 121 -5.74 -14.38 -17.48
CA THR A 121 -6.34 -13.03 -17.44
C THR A 121 -7.19 -12.84 -16.18
N VAL A 122 -8.01 -13.84 -15.82
CA VAL A 122 -8.80 -13.84 -14.58
C VAL A 122 -7.87 -13.74 -13.37
N ALA A 123 -6.85 -14.58 -13.29
CA ALA A 123 -5.91 -14.60 -12.16
C ALA A 123 -5.17 -13.27 -11.98
N HIS A 124 -4.65 -12.68 -13.07
CA HIS A 124 -4.00 -11.37 -13.01
C HIS A 124 -4.97 -10.26 -12.64
N THR A 125 -6.23 -10.32 -13.11
CA THR A 125 -7.23 -9.33 -12.74
C THR A 125 -7.58 -9.45 -11.25
N LEU A 126 -7.81 -10.66 -10.74
CA LEU A 126 -8.06 -10.90 -9.30
C LEU A 126 -6.88 -10.46 -8.44
N LEU A 127 -5.64 -10.77 -8.84
CA LEU A 127 -4.45 -10.27 -8.15
C LEU A 127 -4.46 -8.74 -8.10
N GLY A 128 -4.73 -8.07 -9.21
CA GLY A 128 -4.81 -6.62 -9.27
C GLY A 128 -5.91 -6.03 -8.39
N LEU A 129 -7.10 -6.68 -8.31
CA LEU A 129 -8.20 -6.27 -7.43
C LEU A 129 -7.79 -6.30 -5.95
N VAL A 130 -7.11 -7.37 -5.52
CA VAL A 130 -6.70 -7.55 -4.13
C VAL A 130 -5.52 -6.64 -3.80
N TRP A 131 -4.49 -6.67 -4.63
CA TRP A 131 -3.21 -6.02 -4.31
C TRP A 131 -3.32 -4.49 -4.28
N ILE A 132 -4.07 -3.87 -5.19
CA ILE A 132 -4.08 -2.42 -5.31
C ILE A 132 -5.31 -1.81 -4.64
N PRO A 133 -6.54 -1.84 -5.22
CA PRO A 133 -7.66 -1.11 -4.65
C PRO A 133 -8.16 -1.66 -3.31
N LEU A 134 -8.18 -3.01 -3.14
CA LEU A 134 -8.61 -3.59 -1.88
C LEU A 134 -7.62 -3.24 -0.74
N PHE A 135 -6.31 -3.39 -0.95
CA PHE A 135 -5.32 -3.07 0.07
C PHE A 135 -5.28 -1.57 0.38
N LEU A 136 -5.41 -0.70 -0.64
CA LEU A 136 -5.53 0.73 -0.42
C LEU A 136 -6.80 1.13 0.33
N SER A 137 -7.90 0.39 0.19
CA SER A 137 -9.15 0.73 0.90
C SER A 137 -8.98 0.72 2.42
N TYR A 138 -8.07 -0.11 2.95
CA TYR A 138 -7.78 -0.15 4.39
C TYR A 138 -7.22 1.17 4.94
N ALA A 139 -6.66 2.04 4.10
CA ALA A 139 -6.25 3.38 4.54
C ALA A 139 -7.46 4.22 4.98
N LEU A 140 -8.59 4.03 4.33
CA LEU A 140 -9.85 4.69 4.69
C LEU A 140 -10.45 4.09 5.95
N ASP A 141 -10.38 2.74 6.11
CA ASP A 141 -10.86 2.08 7.32
C ASP A 141 -10.07 2.51 8.56
N VAL A 142 -8.72 2.49 8.49
CA VAL A 142 -7.88 2.95 9.60
C VAL A 142 -8.23 4.39 9.98
N ARG A 143 -8.50 5.24 8.99
CA ARG A 143 -8.84 6.65 9.22
C ARG A 143 -10.27 6.84 9.72
N ALA A 144 -11.18 5.93 9.37
CA ALA A 144 -12.60 5.96 9.76
C ALA A 144 -12.86 5.39 11.16
N LEU A 145 -11.84 4.90 11.88
CA LEU A 145 -11.98 4.51 13.28
C LEU A 145 -12.39 5.73 14.11
N ASP A 146 -13.58 5.70 14.73
CA ASP A 146 -14.30 6.86 15.25
C ASP A 146 -13.49 7.76 16.19
N VAL A 147 -13.00 7.22 17.31
CA VAL A 147 -12.32 8.02 18.34
C VAL A 147 -10.81 8.15 18.08
N VAL A 148 -10.23 7.19 17.35
CA VAL A 148 -8.76 7.01 17.26
C VAL A 148 -8.21 7.03 15.84
N GLY A 149 -9.05 7.21 14.83
CA GLY A 149 -8.70 6.98 13.43
C GLY A 149 -7.51 7.78 12.90
N HIS A 150 -7.36 9.06 13.29
CA HIS A 150 -6.21 9.85 12.86
C HIS A 150 -4.92 9.42 13.57
N GLY A 151 -4.98 9.08 14.86
CA GLY A 151 -3.82 8.56 15.59
C GLY A 151 -3.42 7.16 15.12
N ALA A 152 -4.40 6.29 14.88
CA ALA A 152 -4.18 4.96 14.33
C ALA A 152 -3.51 5.03 12.94
N ALA A 153 -4.01 5.91 12.05
CA ALA A 153 -3.43 6.10 10.73
C ALA A 153 -1.99 6.63 10.80
N LEU A 154 -1.72 7.60 11.69
CA LEU A 154 -0.36 8.11 11.93
C LEU A 154 0.55 7.00 12.46
N LEU A 155 0.09 6.18 13.40
CA LEU A 155 0.87 5.09 13.97
C LEU A 155 1.28 4.08 12.90
N VAL A 156 0.33 3.68 12.04
CA VAL A 156 0.61 2.76 10.92
C VAL A 156 1.61 3.38 9.95
N VAL A 157 1.38 4.62 9.50
CA VAL A 157 2.27 5.32 8.57
C VAL A 157 3.67 5.48 9.14
N LEU A 158 3.79 5.90 10.41
CA LEU A 158 5.08 6.06 11.07
C LEU A 158 5.83 4.73 11.20
N SER A 159 5.12 3.62 11.45
CA SER A 159 5.73 2.28 11.50
C SER A 159 6.26 1.83 10.14
N VAL A 160 5.52 2.07 9.04
CA VAL A 160 5.99 1.79 7.68
C VAL A 160 7.20 2.65 7.32
N VAL A 161 7.14 3.96 7.56
CA VAL A 161 8.25 4.87 7.27
C VAL A 161 9.48 4.52 8.12
N ALA A 162 9.30 4.14 9.38
CA ALA A 162 10.39 3.68 10.22
C ALA A 162 11.06 2.41 9.67
N ALA A 163 10.26 1.47 9.12
CA ALA A 163 10.79 0.28 8.46
C ALA A 163 11.68 0.64 7.27
N ASP A 164 11.23 1.56 6.41
CA ASP A 164 11.96 1.97 5.22
C ASP A 164 13.23 2.76 5.58
N VAL A 165 13.13 3.74 6.50
CA VAL A 165 14.27 4.55 6.96
C VAL A 165 15.30 3.69 7.69
N GLY A 166 14.86 2.85 8.63
CA GLY A 166 15.72 1.93 9.37
C GLY A 166 16.41 0.93 8.46
N GLY A 167 15.65 0.40 7.49
CA GLY A 167 16.16 -0.49 6.45
C GLY A 167 17.25 0.15 5.60
N TYR A 168 17.02 1.37 5.15
CA TYR A 168 18.00 2.13 4.37
C TYR A 168 19.25 2.48 5.18
N VAL A 169 19.10 3.01 6.40
CA VAL A 169 20.23 3.44 7.24
C VAL A 169 21.09 2.25 7.64
N ALA A 170 20.47 1.20 8.20
CA ALA A 170 21.21 0.02 8.65
C ALA A 170 21.80 -0.76 7.47
N GLY A 171 21.06 -0.89 6.36
CA GLY A 171 21.55 -1.54 5.15
C GLY A 171 22.76 -0.84 4.56
N ARG A 172 22.77 0.51 4.58
CA ARG A 172 23.90 1.30 4.10
C ARG A 172 25.11 1.26 5.04
N ALA A 173 24.88 1.24 6.36
CA ALA A 173 25.96 1.27 7.35
C ALA A 173 26.59 -0.12 7.58
N TRP A 174 25.79 -1.16 7.62
CA TRP A 174 26.21 -2.50 8.05
C TRP A 174 25.80 -3.62 7.08
N GLY A 175 25.13 -3.32 5.97
CA GLY A 175 24.65 -4.33 5.03
C GLY A 175 25.79 -5.16 4.45
N ARG A 176 25.74 -6.47 4.65
CA ARG A 176 26.73 -7.43 4.17
C ARG A 176 26.09 -8.62 3.43
N ARG A 177 24.92 -9.06 3.91
CA ARG A 177 24.21 -10.24 3.42
C ARG A 177 23.02 -9.82 2.58
N PRO A 178 23.02 -10.01 1.26
CA PRO A 178 21.85 -9.73 0.43
C PRO A 178 20.67 -10.56 0.90
N MET A 179 19.51 -9.91 1.15
CA MET A 179 18.29 -10.58 1.62
C MET A 179 17.58 -11.31 0.47
N ALA A 180 17.54 -10.70 -0.70
CA ALA A 180 16.87 -11.24 -1.88
C ALA A 180 17.72 -10.99 -3.16
N PRO A 181 18.85 -11.70 -3.36
CA PRO A 181 19.83 -11.39 -4.40
C PRO A 181 19.27 -11.33 -5.82
N ARG A 182 18.25 -12.15 -6.13
CA ARG A 182 17.61 -12.22 -7.45
C ARG A 182 16.53 -11.16 -7.68
N LEU A 183 15.94 -10.63 -6.62
CA LEU A 183 14.81 -9.69 -6.67
C LEU A 183 15.28 -8.25 -6.46
N SER A 184 15.97 -8.02 -5.37
CA SER A 184 16.49 -6.72 -4.94
C SER A 184 17.89 -6.91 -4.34
N PRO A 185 18.96 -6.84 -5.15
CA PRO A 185 20.32 -7.08 -4.68
C PRO A 185 20.82 -6.03 -3.69
N ASP A 186 20.21 -4.84 -3.69
CA ASP A 186 20.57 -3.72 -2.81
C ASP A 186 19.99 -3.87 -1.38
N LYS A 187 19.06 -4.82 -1.17
CA LYS A 187 18.47 -5.08 0.15
C LYS A 187 19.30 -6.11 0.93
N SER A 188 19.66 -5.77 2.16
CA SER A 188 20.42 -6.64 3.06
C SER A 188 19.59 -7.13 4.25
N VAL A 189 19.98 -8.26 4.81
CA VAL A 189 19.39 -8.82 6.03
C VAL A 189 19.56 -7.85 7.21
N GLU A 190 20.74 -7.23 7.31
CA GLU A 190 21.04 -6.22 8.33
C GLU A 190 20.14 -4.99 8.19
N GLY A 191 19.85 -4.60 6.94
CA GLY A 191 18.87 -3.55 6.64
C GLY A 191 17.47 -3.94 7.11
N ALA A 192 17.03 -5.15 6.79
CA ALA A 192 15.71 -5.63 7.20
C ALA A 192 15.57 -5.62 8.74
N ILE A 193 16.57 -6.11 9.47
CA ILE A 193 16.60 -6.07 10.93
C ILE A 193 16.58 -4.61 11.43
N GLY A 194 17.38 -3.72 10.82
CA GLY A 194 17.39 -2.29 11.18
C GLY A 194 16.03 -1.62 11.02
N GLY A 195 15.28 -1.97 9.97
CA GLY A 195 13.89 -1.52 9.76
C GLY A 195 12.95 -1.99 10.87
N LEU A 196 13.01 -3.29 11.22
CA LEU A 196 12.21 -3.85 12.33
C LEU A 196 12.57 -3.19 13.68
N VAL A 197 13.85 -3.00 13.97
CA VAL A 197 14.32 -2.35 15.22
C VAL A 197 13.86 -0.90 15.28
N LEU A 198 13.97 -0.14 14.20
CA LEU A 198 13.54 1.26 14.23
C LEU A 198 12.01 1.35 14.37
N ALA A 199 11.24 0.49 13.73
CA ALA A 199 9.79 0.45 13.90
C ALA A 199 9.39 0.01 15.32
N ALA A 200 10.10 -0.97 15.91
CA ALA A 200 9.93 -1.40 17.29
C ALA A 200 10.17 -0.27 18.31
N ALA A 201 11.09 0.66 18.01
CA ALA A 201 11.33 1.84 18.84
C ALA A 201 10.34 2.97 18.56
N THR A 202 9.98 3.19 17.28
CA THR A 202 9.10 4.30 16.87
C THR A 202 7.66 4.09 17.32
N ALA A 203 7.12 2.87 17.21
CA ALA A 203 5.72 2.59 17.51
C ALA A 203 5.35 2.90 18.97
N PRO A 204 6.08 2.47 20.01
CA PRO A 204 5.74 2.81 21.40
C PRO A 204 5.91 4.31 21.70
N VAL A 205 6.91 4.98 21.11
CA VAL A 205 7.09 6.43 21.26
C VAL A 205 5.93 7.18 20.62
N ALA A 206 5.57 6.84 19.37
CA ALA A 206 4.42 7.43 18.69
C ALA A 206 3.13 7.17 19.47
N MET A 207 2.92 5.94 19.96
CA MET A 207 1.77 5.54 20.76
C MET A 207 1.63 6.43 22.01
N THR A 208 2.70 6.59 22.79
CA THR A 208 2.70 7.42 24.01
C THR A 208 2.32 8.88 23.69
N ILE A 209 2.84 9.43 22.61
CA ILE A 209 2.53 10.82 22.19
C ILE A 209 1.06 10.95 21.75
N LEU A 210 0.57 10.00 20.97
CA LEU A 210 -0.79 10.02 20.45
C LEU A 210 -1.82 9.75 21.55
N GLU A 211 -1.52 8.85 22.49
CA GLU A 211 -2.33 8.57 23.68
C GLU A 211 -2.46 9.80 24.59
N ALA A 212 -1.34 10.47 24.88
CA ALA A 212 -1.35 11.70 25.67
C ALA A 212 -2.21 12.83 25.08
N ARG A 213 -2.53 12.72 23.78
CA ARG A 213 -3.42 13.63 23.05
C ARG A 213 -4.83 13.09 22.87
N GLY A 214 -5.15 11.91 23.42
CA GLY A 214 -6.43 11.23 23.21
C GLY A 214 -6.67 10.81 21.76
N ALA A 215 -5.60 10.65 20.96
CA ALA A 215 -5.68 10.42 19.52
C ALA A 215 -5.62 8.93 19.14
N VAL A 216 -5.36 8.05 20.10
CA VAL A 216 -5.31 6.59 19.92
C VAL A 216 -5.68 5.89 21.22
N ALA A 217 -6.26 4.70 21.11
CA ALA A 217 -6.48 3.85 22.28
C ALA A 217 -5.15 3.29 22.80
N PRO A 218 -4.97 3.12 24.11
CA PRO A 218 -3.70 2.73 24.70
C PRO A 218 -3.29 1.32 24.31
N LEU A 219 -2.07 1.19 23.82
CA LEU A 219 -1.38 -0.08 23.56
C LEU A 219 0.00 -0.02 24.20
N HIS A 220 0.12 -0.54 25.41
CA HIS A 220 1.32 -0.34 26.22
C HIS A 220 2.40 -1.39 26.02
N GLY A 221 3.64 -0.99 26.27
CA GLY A 221 4.79 -1.89 26.41
C GLY A 221 5.03 -2.81 25.22
N ALA A 222 5.03 -4.11 25.48
CA ALA A 222 5.30 -5.12 24.45
C ALA A 222 4.29 -5.12 23.30
N GLY A 223 3.04 -4.74 23.53
CA GLY A 223 2.03 -4.64 22.49
C GLY A 223 2.35 -3.59 21.43
N ALA A 224 2.78 -2.40 21.83
CA ALA A 224 3.17 -1.33 20.90
C ALA A 224 4.43 -1.74 20.09
N VAL A 225 5.40 -2.38 20.74
CA VAL A 225 6.58 -2.93 20.06
C VAL A 225 6.18 -3.98 19.03
N ALA A 226 5.35 -4.94 19.43
CA ALA A 226 4.87 -6.01 18.55
C ALA A 226 4.10 -5.46 17.35
N PHE A 227 3.26 -4.45 17.57
CA PHE A 227 2.54 -3.74 16.51
C PHE A 227 3.50 -3.14 15.49
N GLY A 228 4.48 -2.35 15.94
CA GLY A 228 5.47 -1.73 15.06
C GLY A 228 6.26 -2.75 14.25
N VAL A 229 6.72 -3.83 14.90
CA VAL A 229 7.45 -4.93 14.23
C VAL A 229 6.59 -5.62 13.18
N ALA A 230 5.33 -5.93 13.51
CA ALA A 230 4.44 -6.64 12.58
C ALA A 230 4.08 -5.80 11.37
N VAL A 231 3.78 -4.51 11.56
CA VAL A 231 3.53 -3.56 10.45
C VAL A 231 4.79 -3.41 9.58
N ALA A 232 5.97 -3.27 10.20
CA ALA A 232 7.25 -3.17 9.49
C ALA A 232 7.56 -4.44 8.67
N ALA A 233 7.33 -5.62 9.24
CA ALA A 233 7.50 -6.88 8.53
C ALA A 233 6.57 -6.99 7.32
N ALA A 234 5.30 -6.61 7.47
CA ALA A 234 4.35 -6.57 6.36
C ALA A 234 4.79 -5.56 5.28
N ALA A 235 5.24 -4.37 5.66
CA ALA A 235 5.74 -3.35 4.74
C ALA A 235 6.94 -3.87 3.92
N GLN A 236 7.91 -4.52 4.57
CA GLN A 236 9.06 -5.13 3.88
C GLN A 236 8.64 -6.24 2.92
N LEU A 237 7.63 -7.03 3.27
CA LEU A 237 7.05 -8.04 2.37
C LEU A 237 6.38 -7.40 1.16
N GLY A 238 5.71 -6.26 1.33
CA GLY A 238 5.09 -5.51 0.24
C GLY A 238 6.11 -5.04 -0.80
N ASP A 239 7.18 -4.40 -0.36
CA ASP A 239 8.29 -3.96 -1.22
C ASP A 239 8.98 -5.15 -1.93
N LEU A 240 9.13 -6.30 -1.25
CA LEU A 240 9.66 -7.52 -1.89
C LEU A 240 8.67 -8.11 -2.91
N ALA A 241 7.37 -8.10 -2.61
CA ALA A 241 6.34 -8.58 -3.52
C ALA A 241 6.29 -7.75 -4.81
N GLU A 242 6.40 -6.43 -4.68
CA GLU A 242 6.51 -5.53 -5.84
C GLU A 242 7.80 -5.77 -6.63
N SER A 243 8.93 -5.91 -5.94
CA SER A 243 10.20 -6.26 -6.56
C SER A 243 10.12 -7.59 -7.32
N LEU A 244 9.47 -8.62 -6.74
CA LEU A 244 9.20 -9.89 -7.41
C LEU A 244 8.40 -9.69 -8.70
N PHE A 245 7.32 -8.93 -8.63
CA PHE A 245 6.46 -8.66 -9.78
C PHE A 245 7.23 -7.90 -10.88
N LYS A 246 8.00 -6.87 -10.55
CA LYS A 246 8.85 -6.13 -11.51
C LYS A 246 9.85 -7.04 -12.21
N ARG A 247 10.57 -7.89 -11.47
CA ARG A 247 11.54 -8.83 -12.05
C ARG A 247 10.86 -9.89 -12.91
N TRP A 248 9.69 -10.39 -12.46
CA TRP A 248 8.91 -11.30 -13.26
C TRP A 248 8.43 -10.67 -14.57
N VAL A 249 8.02 -9.40 -14.58
CA VAL A 249 7.69 -8.66 -15.81
C VAL A 249 8.92 -8.36 -16.65
N GLY A 250 10.11 -8.27 -16.08
CA GLY A 250 11.36 -7.92 -16.76
C GLY A 250 11.66 -6.42 -16.75
N VAL A 251 11.06 -5.67 -15.80
CA VAL A 251 11.30 -4.24 -15.62
C VAL A 251 11.99 -3.95 -14.29
N LYS A 252 12.50 -2.73 -14.12
CA LYS A 252 13.08 -2.25 -12.87
C LYS A 252 12.11 -1.33 -12.11
N ASP A 253 11.42 -0.47 -12.82
CA ASP A 253 10.50 0.53 -12.27
C ASP A 253 9.10 0.31 -12.84
N THR A 254 8.05 0.63 -12.07
CA THR A 254 6.65 0.33 -12.45
C THR A 254 6.10 1.32 -13.49
N GLY A 255 6.64 2.53 -13.56
CA GLY A 255 6.17 3.57 -14.48
C GLY A 255 7.11 4.76 -14.56
N LEU A 256 6.68 5.76 -15.33
CA LEU A 256 7.35 7.05 -15.51
C LEU A 256 6.47 8.22 -15.04
N PHE A 257 5.47 7.93 -14.21
CA PHE A 257 4.50 8.96 -13.79
C PHE A 257 5.16 10.11 -13.03
N LEU A 258 6.17 9.80 -12.21
CA LEU A 258 6.99 10.81 -11.53
C LEU A 258 8.37 10.86 -12.18
N PRO A 259 8.70 11.91 -13.00
CA PRO A 259 10.01 12.02 -13.64
C PRO A 259 11.14 11.91 -12.63
N GLY A 260 12.04 10.95 -12.80
CA GLY A 260 13.17 10.70 -11.92
C GLY A 260 12.88 9.93 -10.63
N HIS A 261 11.63 9.53 -10.36
CA HIS A 261 11.22 8.84 -9.12
C HIS A 261 10.52 7.49 -9.36
N GLY A 262 10.39 7.01 -10.57
CA GLY A 262 9.67 5.77 -10.90
C GLY A 262 8.15 5.94 -10.96
N GLY A 263 7.42 4.86 -10.75
CA GLY A 263 5.96 4.85 -10.74
C GLY A 263 5.36 5.14 -9.37
N VAL A 264 4.03 5.24 -9.35
CA VAL A 264 3.24 5.38 -8.13
C VAL A 264 3.30 4.10 -7.30
N LEU A 265 3.24 2.93 -7.94
CA LEU A 265 3.37 1.64 -7.24
C LEU A 265 4.70 1.54 -6.51
N ASP A 266 5.82 2.00 -7.13
CA ASP A 266 7.15 2.06 -6.49
C ASP A 266 7.19 2.93 -5.21
N ARG A 267 6.16 3.72 -4.93
CA ARG A 267 6.07 4.62 -3.77
C ARG A 267 5.13 4.14 -2.68
N ILE A 268 4.20 3.30 -3.04
CA ILE A 268 3.19 2.80 -2.10
C ILE A 268 3.33 1.32 -1.80
N ASP A 269 4.31 0.64 -2.37
CA ASP A 269 4.54 -0.80 -2.25
C ASP A 269 4.59 -1.30 -0.80
N SER A 270 5.40 -0.67 0.05
CA SER A 270 5.45 -0.93 1.49
C SER A 270 4.12 -0.64 2.18
N HIS A 271 3.44 0.46 1.77
CA HIS A 271 2.17 0.86 2.36
C HIS A 271 1.02 -0.08 1.98
N LEU A 272 1.03 -0.65 0.78
CA LEU A 272 0.01 -1.62 0.32
C LEU A 272 -0.11 -2.84 1.26
N PHE A 273 0.96 -3.26 1.91
CA PHE A 273 0.93 -4.36 2.87
C PHE A 273 0.90 -3.87 4.33
N GLY A 274 1.64 -2.81 4.63
CA GLY A 274 1.71 -2.26 5.99
C GLY A 274 0.37 -1.73 6.51
N ILE A 275 -0.42 -1.06 5.65
CA ILE A 275 -1.71 -0.48 6.04
C ILE A 275 -2.75 -1.56 6.38
N PRO A 276 -3.03 -2.56 5.51
CA PRO A 276 -3.92 -3.66 5.87
C PRO A 276 -3.49 -4.42 7.12
N ALA A 277 -2.18 -4.70 7.26
CA ALA A 277 -1.64 -5.37 8.44
C ALA A 277 -1.89 -4.55 9.70
N GLY A 278 -1.63 -3.24 9.66
CA GLY A 278 -1.90 -2.34 10.77
C GLY A 278 -3.38 -2.31 11.16
N TYR A 279 -4.28 -2.21 10.18
CA TYR A 279 -5.72 -2.25 10.44
C TYR A 279 -6.16 -3.57 11.10
N LEU A 280 -5.74 -4.70 10.53
CA LEU A 280 -6.10 -6.01 11.06
C LEU A 280 -5.56 -6.23 12.48
N LEU A 281 -4.35 -5.75 12.77
CA LEU A 281 -3.79 -5.79 14.12
C LEU A 281 -4.58 -4.93 15.10
N LEU A 282 -4.97 -3.71 14.71
CA LEU A 282 -5.83 -2.85 15.55
C LEU A 282 -7.15 -3.55 15.87
N ARG A 283 -7.77 -4.19 14.89
CA ARG A 283 -9.00 -4.99 15.09
C ARG A 283 -8.79 -6.16 16.03
N LEU A 284 -7.72 -6.94 15.83
CA LEU A 284 -7.40 -8.10 16.67
C LEU A 284 -7.11 -7.72 18.13
N LEU A 285 -6.55 -6.54 18.34
CA LEU A 285 -6.26 -6.00 19.66
C LEU A 285 -7.44 -5.29 20.33
N GLY A 286 -8.61 -5.23 19.67
CA GLY A 286 -9.80 -4.55 20.15
C GLY A 286 -9.65 -3.01 20.21
N LEU A 287 -8.78 -2.45 19.37
CA LEU A 287 -8.50 -1.01 19.29
C LEU A 287 -9.20 -0.34 18.10
N ALA A 288 -10.02 -1.11 17.38
CA ALA A 288 -10.73 -0.70 16.16
C ALA A 288 -12.16 -1.21 16.15
#